data_2424fdc9b4a5bfe53e52ecf70a9b4104
#
_entry.id   2424fdc9b4a5bfe53e52ecf70a9b4104
#
_cell.length_a   1.000
_cell.length_b   1.000
_cell.length_c   1.000
_cell.angle_alpha   90.00
_cell.angle_beta   90.00
_cell.angle_gamma   90.00
#
_symmetry.space_group_name_H-M   'P 1'
#
loop_
_entity.id
_entity.type
_entity.pdbx_description
1 polymer ?
#
loop_
_entity_poly.entity_id
_entity_poly.type
_entity_poly.pdbx_seq_one_letter_code
_entity_poly.pdbx_strand_id
1 'polypeptide(L)'
;MGRRLVTVPMFLTLTALATLLLPVLAPLCWTVSFFPGARGALRSGAFLLSYLWCETIGIVVSGWLWLRHGLPTRGSGRRWQRFLDGNFALQCWWANALKVVAERVFALRFTVFGAEALDGPPAIMLPRHASIADTVIPMVFYAIPRQIRLRYVLKRELLLDPCLDIVGNRLPNCFVARSGAEADIERVTALARDAGPNEGLLIYPEGTRFSRGRQQRILTGLASRVSAAELERMRAWTELLPPRPGGARALIKAAPNRDLLFCAHTGFEGASHFRTLINGSWIGADIRIRFWRVDHREIPAGETEQRAFLFTQWDRMQETVSELQRK
;
A
#
# COMPACT_ATOMS: atom_id res chain seq x y z
N MET A 1 -20.49 -8.98 -6.83
CA MET A 1 -20.33 -9.60 -8.17
C MET A 1 -20.56 -8.60 -9.31
N GLY A 2 -21.58 -7.74 -9.30
CA GLY A 2 -21.86 -6.81 -10.42
C GLY A 2 -20.68 -5.91 -10.84
N ARG A 3 -19.83 -5.46 -9.91
CA ARG A 3 -18.67 -4.62 -10.21
C ARG A 3 -17.69 -5.28 -11.18
N ARG A 4 -17.37 -6.58 -10.99
CA ARG A 4 -16.44 -7.36 -11.85
C ARG A 4 -16.95 -7.52 -13.27
N LEU A 5 -18.27 -7.55 -13.47
CA LEU A 5 -18.87 -7.62 -14.80
C LEU A 5 -18.59 -6.36 -15.64
N VAL A 6 -18.23 -5.25 -14.99
CA VAL A 6 -17.86 -3.99 -15.63
C VAL A 6 -16.35 -3.82 -15.66
N THR A 7 -15.66 -3.95 -14.50
CA THR A 7 -14.24 -3.63 -14.40
C THR A 7 -13.37 -4.61 -15.19
N VAL A 8 -13.65 -5.91 -15.15
CA VAL A 8 -12.83 -6.91 -15.88
C VAL A 8 -12.91 -6.71 -17.38
N PRO A 9 -14.08 -6.67 -18.05
CA PRO A 9 -14.14 -6.39 -19.49
C PRO A 9 -13.53 -5.04 -19.87
N MET A 10 -13.75 -4.00 -19.05
CA MET A 10 -13.19 -2.67 -19.28
C MET A 10 -11.65 -2.72 -19.34
N PHE A 11 -10.99 -3.34 -18.38
CA PHE A 11 -9.52 -3.44 -18.35
C PHE A 11 -8.98 -4.29 -19.51
N LEU A 12 -9.61 -5.43 -19.82
CA LEU A 12 -9.23 -6.25 -20.94
C LEU A 12 -9.38 -5.51 -22.28
N THR A 13 -10.47 -4.77 -22.47
CA THR A 13 -10.70 -3.96 -23.66
C THR A 13 -9.69 -2.82 -23.77
N LEU A 14 -9.41 -2.11 -22.66
CA LEU A 14 -8.41 -1.05 -22.63
C LEU A 14 -7.01 -1.58 -22.97
N THR A 15 -6.63 -2.75 -22.45
CA THR A 15 -5.34 -3.38 -22.76
C THR A 15 -5.27 -3.76 -24.23
N ALA A 16 -6.32 -4.39 -24.78
CA ALA A 16 -6.38 -4.76 -26.19
C ALA A 16 -6.29 -3.53 -27.10
N LEU A 17 -7.09 -2.50 -26.85
CA LEU A 17 -7.09 -1.26 -27.62
C LEU A 17 -5.74 -0.55 -27.56
N ALA A 18 -5.16 -0.39 -26.35
CA ALA A 18 -3.86 0.24 -26.17
C ALA A 18 -2.75 -0.53 -26.91
N THR A 19 -2.80 -1.87 -26.91
CA THR A 19 -1.84 -2.71 -27.62
C THR A 19 -2.01 -2.65 -29.13
N LEU A 20 -3.24 -2.68 -29.64
CA LEU A 20 -3.53 -2.56 -31.07
C LEU A 20 -3.14 -1.20 -31.66
N LEU A 21 -3.22 -0.14 -30.83
CA LEU A 21 -2.80 1.20 -31.25
C LEU A 21 -1.27 1.42 -31.18
N LEU A 22 -0.52 0.53 -30.53
CA LEU A 22 0.93 0.67 -30.39
C LEU A 22 1.69 0.86 -31.72
N PRO A 23 1.44 0.09 -32.79
CA PRO A 23 2.14 0.26 -34.07
C PRO A 23 1.97 1.67 -34.65
N VAL A 24 0.82 2.30 -34.41
CA VAL A 24 0.51 3.66 -34.85
C VAL A 24 1.10 4.71 -33.95
N LEU A 25 0.98 4.48 -32.63
CA LEU A 25 1.42 5.43 -31.59
C LEU A 25 2.95 5.41 -31.39
N ALA A 26 3.62 4.27 -31.60
CA ALA A 26 5.06 4.15 -31.38
C ALA A 26 5.91 5.11 -32.27
N PRO A 27 5.68 5.26 -33.56
CA PRO A 27 6.38 6.25 -34.37
C PRO A 27 6.12 7.69 -33.93
N LEU A 28 4.86 8.00 -33.56
CA LEU A 28 4.50 9.30 -33.03
C LEU A 28 5.18 9.57 -31.67
N CYS A 29 5.18 8.60 -30.78
CA CYS A 29 5.87 8.69 -29.49
C CYS A 29 7.39 8.87 -29.69
N TRP A 30 7.96 8.18 -30.67
CA TRP A 30 9.38 8.32 -31.03
C TRP A 30 9.69 9.76 -31.49
N THR A 31 8.92 10.34 -32.40
CA THR A 31 9.12 11.74 -32.84
C THR A 31 8.94 12.74 -31.68
N VAL A 32 7.92 12.53 -30.84
CA VAL A 32 7.64 13.39 -29.68
C VAL A 32 8.72 13.25 -28.61
N SER A 33 9.44 12.13 -28.53
CA SER A 33 10.50 11.90 -27.55
C SER A 33 11.70 12.84 -27.64
N PHE A 34 11.90 13.48 -28.81
CA PHE A 34 12.92 14.52 -29.00
C PHE A 34 12.61 15.81 -28.23
N PHE A 35 11.35 16.02 -27.81
CA PHE A 35 10.96 17.18 -27.02
C PHE A 35 11.13 16.87 -25.53
N PRO A 36 11.98 17.61 -24.78
CA PRO A 36 12.23 17.32 -23.36
C PRO A 36 10.96 17.30 -22.49
N GLY A 37 9.98 18.17 -22.78
CA GLY A 37 8.71 18.24 -22.04
C GLY A 37 7.80 17.01 -22.21
N ALA A 38 8.00 16.21 -23.23
CA ALA A 38 7.18 15.01 -23.49
C ALA A 38 7.67 13.75 -22.76
N ARG A 39 8.90 13.73 -22.28
CA ARG A 39 9.51 12.54 -21.66
C ARG A 39 8.70 12.00 -20.48
N GLY A 40 8.17 12.88 -19.64
CA GLY A 40 7.32 12.49 -18.50
C GLY A 40 6.04 11.77 -18.96
N ALA A 41 5.33 12.36 -19.94
CA ALA A 41 4.10 11.79 -20.49
C ALA A 41 4.35 10.43 -21.16
N LEU A 42 5.42 10.30 -21.96
CA LEU A 42 5.78 9.06 -22.65
C LEU A 42 6.10 7.94 -21.64
N ARG A 43 6.90 8.23 -20.61
CA ARG A 43 7.22 7.25 -19.57
C ARG A 43 5.98 6.85 -18.78
N SER A 44 5.12 7.81 -18.45
CA SER A 44 3.84 7.51 -17.78
C SER A 44 2.91 6.68 -18.65
N GLY A 45 2.86 6.92 -19.96
CA GLY A 45 2.14 6.09 -20.93
C GLY A 45 2.67 4.65 -20.97
N ALA A 46 3.99 4.49 -21.03
CA ALA A 46 4.64 3.18 -20.99
C ALA A 46 4.37 2.44 -19.66
N PHE A 47 4.42 3.14 -18.54
CA PHE A 47 4.07 2.58 -17.23
C PHE A 47 2.60 2.15 -17.17
N LEU A 48 1.69 3.01 -17.64
CA LEU A 48 0.25 2.70 -17.66
C LEU A 48 -0.06 1.48 -18.54
N LEU A 49 0.56 1.39 -19.72
CA LEU A 49 0.41 0.21 -20.58
C LEU A 49 0.92 -1.06 -19.90
N SER A 50 2.09 -0.98 -19.25
CA SER A 50 2.63 -2.10 -18.47
C SER A 50 1.73 -2.47 -17.28
N TYR A 51 1.13 -1.50 -16.61
CA TYR A 51 0.14 -1.72 -15.57
C TYR A 51 -1.10 -2.47 -16.11
N LEU A 52 -1.65 -2.04 -17.26
CA LEU A 52 -2.78 -2.73 -17.91
C LEU A 52 -2.45 -4.19 -18.25
N TRP A 53 -1.22 -4.46 -18.72
CA TRP A 53 -0.76 -5.82 -18.96
C TRP A 53 -0.60 -6.62 -17.66
N CYS A 54 -0.07 -6.03 -16.59
CA CYS A 54 0.00 -6.69 -15.27
C CYS A 54 -1.40 -7.07 -14.78
N GLU A 55 -2.38 -6.17 -14.94
CA GLU A 55 -3.79 -6.44 -14.61
C GLU A 55 -4.36 -7.59 -15.45
N THR A 56 -4.14 -7.55 -16.75
CA THR A 56 -4.63 -8.58 -17.69
C THR A 56 -4.04 -9.95 -17.35
N ILE A 57 -2.74 -10.04 -17.14
CA ILE A 57 -2.05 -11.28 -16.72
C ILE A 57 -2.60 -11.74 -15.37
N GLY A 58 -2.76 -10.83 -14.42
CA GLY A 58 -3.32 -11.13 -13.10
C GLY A 58 -4.75 -11.71 -13.18
N ILE A 59 -5.62 -11.13 -14.01
CA ILE A 59 -6.98 -11.62 -14.24
C ILE A 59 -6.94 -13.04 -14.84
N VAL A 60 -6.14 -13.26 -15.88
CA VAL A 60 -6.02 -14.56 -16.57
C VAL A 60 -5.47 -15.63 -15.63
N VAL A 61 -4.37 -15.34 -14.94
CA VAL A 61 -3.76 -16.28 -13.98
C VAL A 61 -4.70 -16.55 -12.82
N SER A 62 -5.42 -15.55 -12.31
CA SER A 62 -6.40 -15.76 -11.26
C SER A 62 -7.57 -16.65 -11.71
N GLY A 63 -8.00 -16.53 -12.97
CA GLY A 63 -8.99 -17.40 -13.59
C GLY A 63 -8.49 -18.83 -13.70
N TRP A 64 -7.23 -19.02 -14.14
CA TRP A 64 -6.58 -20.32 -14.23
C TRP A 64 -6.42 -21.00 -12.85
N LEU A 65 -6.01 -20.24 -11.82
CA LEU A 65 -5.94 -20.74 -10.44
C LEU A 65 -7.30 -21.22 -9.95
N TRP A 66 -8.36 -20.51 -10.30
CA TRP A 66 -9.73 -20.90 -9.94
C TRP A 66 -10.13 -22.22 -10.65
N LEU A 67 -9.88 -22.35 -11.96
CA LEU A 67 -10.16 -23.56 -12.71
C LEU A 67 -9.36 -24.76 -12.19
N ARG A 68 -8.06 -24.57 -11.91
CA ARG A 68 -7.16 -25.64 -11.45
C ARG A 68 -7.51 -26.18 -10.06
N HIS A 69 -7.90 -25.31 -9.15
CA HIS A 69 -8.21 -25.67 -7.77
C HIS A 69 -9.70 -25.93 -7.54
N GLY A 70 -10.53 -25.68 -8.56
CA GLY A 70 -12.00 -25.76 -8.51
C GLY A 70 -12.60 -24.61 -7.70
N LEU A 71 -13.91 -24.65 -7.49
CA LEU A 71 -14.58 -23.81 -6.50
C LEU A 71 -14.08 -24.25 -5.11
N PRO A 72 -13.15 -23.50 -4.48
CA PRO A 72 -12.78 -23.86 -3.12
C PRO A 72 -13.99 -23.51 -2.27
N THR A 73 -14.70 -24.51 -1.81
CA THR A 73 -15.51 -24.35 -0.63
C THR A 73 -14.57 -23.79 0.43
N ARG A 74 -14.95 -22.74 1.14
CA ARG A 74 -14.22 -22.22 2.31
C ARG A 74 -14.09 -23.36 3.31
N GLY A 75 -13.07 -24.20 3.12
CA GLY A 75 -12.83 -25.41 3.88
C GLY A 75 -11.36 -25.54 4.23
N SER A 76 -11.09 -26.27 5.27
CA SER A 76 -9.76 -26.74 5.64
C SER A 76 -9.31 -27.80 4.62
N GLY A 77 -8.03 -27.78 4.23
CA GLY A 77 -7.47 -28.84 3.41
C GLY A 77 -6.37 -28.36 2.46
N ARG A 78 -5.55 -29.31 1.98
CA ARG A 78 -4.40 -29.05 1.10
C ARG A 78 -4.77 -28.28 -0.17
N ARG A 79 -5.97 -28.50 -0.71
CA ARG A 79 -6.44 -27.84 -1.94
C ARG A 79 -6.71 -26.36 -1.70
N TRP A 80 -7.33 -26.02 -0.58
CA TRP A 80 -7.55 -24.64 -0.17
C TRP A 80 -6.24 -23.90 0.07
N GLN A 81 -5.29 -24.55 0.76
CA GLN A 81 -3.97 -23.94 0.99
C GLN A 81 -3.25 -23.67 -0.33
N ARG A 82 -3.22 -24.61 -1.27
CA ARG A 82 -2.64 -24.40 -2.61
C ARG A 82 -3.31 -23.24 -3.37
N PHE A 83 -4.61 -23.07 -3.20
CA PHE A 83 -5.33 -21.95 -3.78
C PHE A 83 -4.90 -20.61 -3.17
N LEU A 84 -4.79 -20.52 -1.85
CA LEU A 84 -4.29 -19.34 -1.15
C LEU A 84 -2.82 -19.07 -1.53
N ASP A 85 -1.97 -20.09 -1.56
CA ASP A 85 -0.57 -19.97 -1.94
C ASP A 85 -0.42 -19.43 -3.37
N GLY A 86 -1.21 -19.95 -4.30
CA GLY A 86 -1.21 -19.48 -5.69
C GLY A 86 -1.67 -18.03 -5.83
N ASN A 87 -2.71 -17.60 -5.09
CA ASN A 87 -3.15 -16.22 -5.09
C ASN A 87 -2.14 -15.29 -4.41
N PHE A 88 -1.46 -15.75 -3.35
CA PHE A 88 -0.39 -14.99 -2.72
C PHE A 88 0.83 -14.85 -3.65
N ALA A 89 1.23 -15.93 -4.32
CA ALA A 89 2.30 -15.88 -5.31
C ALA A 89 1.98 -14.91 -6.46
N LEU A 90 0.72 -14.89 -6.91
CA LEU A 90 0.25 -13.93 -7.92
C LEU A 90 0.32 -12.49 -7.41
N GLN A 91 -0.07 -12.23 -6.16
CA GLN A 91 0.04 -10.91 -5.52
C GLN A 91 1.51 -10.45 -5.43
N CYS A 92 2.42 -11.36 -5.03
CA CYS A 92 3.86 -11.10 -4.97
C CYS A 92 4.42 -10.76 -6.36
N TRP A 93 4.06 -11.57 -7.38
CA TRP A 93 4.45 -11.32 -8.75
C TRP A 93 3.98 -9.95 -9.24
N TRP A 94 2.71 -9.63 -9.04
CA TRP A 94 2.11 -8.36 -9.45
C TRP A 94 2.83 -7.16 -8.81
N ALA A 95 3.05 -7.19 -7.51
CA ALA A 95 3.74 -6.12 -6.79
C ALA A 95 5.20 -5.94 -7.27
N ASN A 96 5.92 -7.06 -7.45
CA ASN A 96 7.30 -7.04 -7.94
C ASN A 96 7.39 -6.59 -9.41
N ALA A 97 6.46 -7.02 -10.26
CA ALA A 97 6.39 -6.60 -11.65
C ALA A 97 6.19 -5.07 -11.75
N LEU A 98 5.27 -4.50 -10.98
CA LEU A 98 5.06 -3.04 -10.94
C LEU A 98 6.30 -2.29 -10.46
N LYS A 99 6.99 -2.80 -9.43
CA LYS A 99 8.26 -2.22 -8.97
C LYS A 99 9.31 -2.24 -10.08
N VAL A 100 9.54 -3.38 -10.72
CA VAL A 100 10.54 -3.53 -11.80
C VAL A 100 10.20 -2.63 -12.99
N VAL A 101 8.94 -2.54 -13.37
CA VAL A 101 8.49 -1.63 -14.43
C VAL A 101 8.74 -0.18 -14.05
N ALA A 102 8.40 0.21 -12.83
CA ALA A 102 8.62 1.57 -12.35
C ALA A 102 10.11 1.94 -12.32
N GLU A 103 10.98 1.03 -11.86
CA GLU A 103 12.44 1.20 -11.87
C GLU A 103 12.97 1.43 -13.29
N ARG A 104 12.53 0.60 -14.25
CA ARG A 104 13.00 0.71 -15.65
C ARG A 104 12.46 1.94 -16.36
N VAL A 105 11.15 2.19 -16.21
CA VAL A 105 10.46 3.26 -16.92
C VAL A 105 10.82 4.63 -16.39
N PHE A 106 10.88 4.79 -15.06
CA PHE A 106 11.18 6.08 -14.43
C PHE A 106 12.63 6.19 -13.97
N ALA A 107 13.45 5.15 -14.13
CA ALA A 107 14.82 5.09 -13.59
C ALA A 107 14.85 5.32 -12.07
N LEU A 108 13.89 4.74 -11.34
CA LEU A 108 13.82 4.84 -9.88
C LEU A 108 14.96 4.08 -9.23
N ARG A 109 15.46 4.62 -8.13
CA ARG A 109 16.40 3.94 -7.24
C ARG A 109 15.76 3.76 -5.87
N PHE A 110 16.05 2.63 -5.22
CA PHE A 110 15.57 2.36 -3.88
C PHE A 110 16.77 2.20 -2.94
N THR A 111 16.76 2.96 -1.85
CA THR A 111 17.76 2.88 -0.78
C THR A 111 17.04 2.53 0.52
N VAL A 112 17.41 1.39 1.11
CA VAL A 112 16.76 0.87 2.33
C VAL A 112 17.70 1.00 3.52
N PHE A 113 17.20 1.59 4.60
CA PHE A 113 17.87 1.73 5.89
C PHE A 113 17.09 0.95 6.96
N GLY A 114 17.78 0.42 7.97
CA GLY A 114 17.13 -0.33 9.04
C GLY A 114 16.59 -1.69 8.57
N ALA A 115 17.28 -2.34 7.61
CA ALA A 115 16.85 -3.63 7.07
C ALA A 115 16.80 -4.73 8.15
N GLU A 116 17.61 -4.61 9.19
CA GLU A 116 17.64 -5.48 10.38
C GLU A 116 16.31 -5.48 11.14
N ALA A 117 15.54 -4.39 11.08
CA ALA A 117 14.20 -4.31 11.67
C ALA A 117 13.19 -5.24 10.99
N LEU A 118 13.49 -5.70 9.78
CA LEU A 118 12.64 -6.64 9.04
C LEU A 118 12.83 -8.08 9.51
N ASP A 119 13.92 -8.35 10.25
CA ASP A 119 14.17 -9.66 10.84
C ASP A 119 13.21 -9.95 12.01
N GLY A 120 12.97 -11.22 12.27
CA GLY A 120 12.09 -11.65 13.35
C GLY A 120 10.69 -12.08 12.89
N PRO A 121 9.78 -12.33 13.85
CA PRO A 121 8.44 -12.85 13.55
C PRO A 121 7.58 -11.83 12.79
N PRO A 122 6.50 -12.29 12.13
CA PRO A 122 5.57 -11.39 11.43
C PRO A 122 4.96 -10.35 12.37
N ALA A 123 5.05 -9.08 11.98
CA ALA A 123 4.69 -7.92 12.78
C ALA A 123 3.39 -7.25 12.29
N ILE A 124 2.90 -6.29 13.08
CA ILE A 124 1.90 -5.30 12.67
C ILE A 124 2.65 -4.14 12.02
N MET A 125 2.52 -3.98 10.72
CA MET A 125 3.20 -2.93 9.97
C MET A 125 2.35 -1.66 9.89
N LEU A 126 2.97 -0.54 10.26
CA LEU A 126 2.38 0.80 10.32
C LEU A 126 3.19 1.77 9.44
N PRO A 127 2.98 1.76 8.11
CA PRO A 127 3.73 2.63 7.21
C PRO A 127 3.15 4.03 7.13
N ARG A 128 4.00 5.00 6.75
CA ARG A 128 3.60 6.31 6.23
C ARG A 128 2.79 6.13 4.94
N HIS A 129 1.84 7.05 4.67
CA HIS A 129 1.03 7.02 3.47
C HIS A 129 1.10 8.34 2.68
N ALA A 130 2.02 8.44 1.72
CA ALA A 130 2.24 9.64 0.92
C ALA A 130 1.75 9.50 -0.54
N SER A 131 1.77 8.30 -1.11
CA SER A 131 1.48 8.03 -2.51
C SER A 131 0.65 6.75 -2.69
N ILE A 132 0.12 6.51 -3.90
CA ILE A 132 -0.43 5.22 -4.26
C ILE A 132 0.68 4.16 -4.41
N ALA A 133 1.88 4.58 -4.82
CA ALA A 133 3.00 3.68 -5.04
C ALA A 133 3.60 3.12 -3.74
N ASP A 134 3.40 3.79 -2.59
CA ASP A 134 3.91 3.30 -1.32
C ASP A 134 3.22 2.00 -0.85
N THR A 135 2.06 1.67 -1.42
CA THR A 135 1.36 0.42 -1.13
C THR A 135 2.12 -0.83 -1.58
N VAL A 136 3.09 -0.68 -2.48
CA VAL A 136 3.95 -1.76 -2.97
C VAL A 136 5.13 -2.03 -2.01
N ILE A 137 5.59 -1.01 -1.24
CA ILE A 137 6.75 -1.11 -0.34
C ILE A 137 6.63 -2.29 0.65
N PRO A 138 5.52 -2.47 1.38
CA PRO A 138 5.39 -3.57 2.33
C PRO A 138 5.50 -4.95 1.68
N MET A 139 4.96 -5.09 0.48
CA MET A 139 5.03 -6.35 -0.24
C MET A 139 6.44 -6.65 -0.71
N VAL A 140 7.08 -5.68 -1.37
CA VAL A 140 8.38 -5.88 -2.03
C VAL A 140 9.53 -5.97 -1.04
N PHE A 141 9.53 -5.15 0.01
CA PHE A 141 10.68 -5.05 0.93
C PHE A 141 10.51 -5.85 2.22
N TYR A 142 9.28 -6.28 2.55
CA TYR A 142 9.04 -7.08 3.75
C TYR A 142 8.43 -8.45 3.43
N ALA A 143 7.25 -8.50 2.78
CA ALA A 143 6.51 -9.73 2.60
C ALA A 143 7.25 -10.76 1.71
N ILE A 144 7.72 -10.34 0.53
CA ILE A 144 8.39 -11.22 -0.44
C ILE A 144 9.72 -11.76 0.12
N PRO A 145 10.68 -10.93 0.59
CA PRO A 145 11.96 -11.44 1.07
C PRO A 145 11.85 -12.36 2.28
N ARG A 146 10.84 -12.15 3.13
CA ARG A 146 10.62 -12.92 4.36
C ARG A 146 9.59 -14.03 4.22
N GLN A 147 8.98 -14.18 3.05
CA GLN A 147 7.89 -15.13 2.78
C GLN A 147 6.71 -15.01 3.76
N ILE A 148 6.45 -13.77 4.21
CA ILE A 148 5.38 -13.43 5.13
C ILE A 148 4.13 -13.09 4.31
N ARG A 149 2.99 -13.68 4.64
CA ARG A 149 1.70 -13.28 4.09
C ARG A 149 1.19 -12.07 4.85
N LEU A 150 1.13 -10.92 4.17
CA LEU A 150 0.53 -9.72 4.75
C LEU A 150 -0.99 -9.75 4.55
N ARG A 151 -1.71 -9.50 5.64
CA ARG A 151 -3.14 -9.21 5.67
C ARG A 151 -3.33 -7.70 5.71
N TYR A 152 -3.97 -7.16 4.72
CA TYR A 152 -4.12 -5.72 4.53
C TYR A 152 -5.46 -5.21 5.05
N VAL A 153 -5.43 -4.05 5.73
CA VAL A 153 -6.62 -3.21 5.90
C VAL A 153 -6.63 -2.21 4.75
N LEU A 154 -7.55 -2.40 3.83
CA LEU A 154 -7.63 -1.70 2.55
C LEU A 154 -8.88 -0.82 2.45
N LYS A 155 -8.80 0.22 1.65
CA LYS A 155 -9.95 1.06 1.32
C LYS A 155 -10.86 0.34 0.33
N ARG A 156 -12.19 0.36 0.59
CA ARG A 156 -13.19 -0.33 -0.24
C ARG A 156 -13.19 0.11 -1.71
N GLU A 157 -12.85 1.37 -1.99
CA GLU A 157 -12.79 1.91 -3.35
C GLU A 157 -11.67 1.29 -4.19
N LEU A 158 -10.66 0.69 -3.57
CA LEU A 158 -9.62 -0.07 -4.28
C LEU A 158 -10.16 -1.32 -4.98
N LEU A 159 -11.36 -1.77 -4.64
CA LEU A 159 -12.05 -2.84 -5.35
C LEU A 159 -12.50 -2.47 -6.78
N LEU A 160 -12.23 -1.24 -7.24
CA LEU A 160 -12.38 -0.87 -8.66
C LEU A 160 -11.24 -1.42 -9.52
N ASP A 161 -10.11 -1.72 -8.93
CA ASP A 161 -9.01 -2.47 -9.54
C ASP A 161 -9.41 -3.96 -9.63
N PRO A 162 -9.49 -4.56 -10.81
CA PRO A 162 -10.03 -5.92 -10.97
C PRO A 162 -9.14 -7.00 -10.37
N CYS A 163 -7.81 -6.86 -10.45
CA CYS A 163 -6.88 -7.79 -9.84
C CYS A 163 -7.00 -7.76 -8.31
N LEU A 164 -7.02 -6.58 -7.73
CA LEU A 164 -7.19 -6.39 -6.30
C LEU A 164 -8.57 -6.84 -5.83
N ASP A 165 -9.64 -6.60 -6.62
CA ASP A 165 -10.97 -7.13 -6.28
C ASP A 165 -10.99 -8.66 -6.30
N ILE A 166 -10.37 -9.32 -7.28
CA ILE A 166 -10.38 -10.78 -7.39
C ILE A 166 -9.46 -11.40 -6.35
N VAL A 167 -8.17 -11.07 -6.38
CA VAL A 167 -7.13 -11.68 -5.54
C VAL A 167 -7.24 -11.21 -4.09
N GLY A 168 -7.48 -9.90 -3.89
CA GLY A 168 -7.62 -9.31 -2.56
C GLY A 168 -8.78 -9.86 -1.75
N ASN A 169 -9.91 -10.24 -2.39
CA ASN A 169 -11.03 -10.90 -1.71
C ASN A 169 -10.84 -12.42 -1.54
N ARG A 170 -9.88 -13.03 -2.21
CA ARG A 170 -9.53 -14.45 -2.01
C ARG A 170 -8.54 -14.63 -0.86
N LEU A 171 -7.67 -13.65 -0.68
CA LEU A 171 -6.74 -13.57 0.44
C LEU A 171 -7.42 -12.96 1.67
N PRO A 172 -6.94 -13.22 2.88
CA PRO A 172 -7.53 -12.72 4.11
C PRO A 172 -7.23 -11.23 4.32
N ASN A 173 -7.81 -10.38 3.48
CA ASN A 173 -7.73 -8.91 3.59
C ASN A 173 -9.04 -8.34 4.12
N CYS A 174 -9.00 -7.15 4.70
CA CYS A 174 -10.15 -6.42 5.20
C CYS A 174 -10.37 -5.14 4.38
N PHE A 175 -11.52 -5.03 3.72
CA PHE A 175 -11.91 -3.83 2.99
C PHE A 175 -12.87 -2.98 3.81
N VAL A 176 -12.43 -1.78 4.22
CA VAL A 176 -13.17 -0.86 5.09
C VAL A 176 -13.67 0.37 4.34
N ALA A 177 -14.84 0.88 4.73
CA ALA A 177 -15.39 2.12 4.19
C ALA A 177 -14.76 3.38 4.80
N ARG A 178 -14.00 3.23 5.92
CA ARG A 178 -13.38 4.32 6.68
C ARG A 178 -14.38 5.32 7.27
N SER A 179 -15.58 4.87 7.47
CA SER A 179 -16.63 5.65 8.14
C SER A 179 -16.35 5.88 9.63
N GLY A 180 -15.36 5.17 10.21
CA GLY A 180 -15.14 5.11 11.65
C GLY A 180 -16.20 4.28 12.38
N ALA A 181 -17.05 3.58 11.64
CA ALA A 181 -18.08 2.75 12.22
C ALA A 181 -17.51 1.58 13.02
N GLU A 182 -18.17 1.20 14.08
CA GLU A 182 -17.82 0.07 14.93
C GLU A 182 -17.63 -1.22 14.13
N ALA A 183 -18.45 -1.42 13.10
CA ALA A 183 -18.32 -2.56 12.18
C ALA A 183 -16.98 -2.61 11.42
N ASP A 184 -16.34 -1.47 11.12
CA ASP A 184 -15.00 -1.44 10.50
C ASP A 184 -13.94 -1.87 11.53
N ILE A 185 -14.05 -1.43 12.79
CA ILE A 185 -13.16 -1.82 13.89
C ILE A 185 -13.28 -3.32 14.17
N GLU A 186 -14.50 -3.86 14.20
CA GLU A 186 -14.74 -5.28 14.40
C GLU A 186 -14.12 -6.14 13.29
N ARG A 187 -14.24 -5.72 12.03
CA ARG A 187 -13.59 -6.42 10.89
C ARG A 187 -12.06 -6.39 11.00
N VAL A 188 -11.48 -5.26 11.40
CA VAL A 188 -10.04 -5.13 11.63
C VAL A 188 -9.59 -6.03 12.79
N THR A 189 -10.37 -6.09 13.86
CA THR A 189 -10.13 -6.96 15.01
C THR A 189 -10.16 -8.45 14.59
N ALA A 190 -11.17 -8.86 13.83
CA ALA A 190 -11.29 -10.23 13.31
C ALA A 190 -10.10 -10.59 12.40
N LEU A 191 -9.67 -9.66 11.52
CA LEU A 191 -8.50 -9.87 10.67
C LEU A 191 -7.24 -10.22 11.45
N ALA A 192 -7.04 -9.57 12.60
CA ALA A 192 -5.87 -9.80 13.45
C ALA A 192 -5.98 -11.09 14.27
N ARG A 193 -7.17 -11.38 14.80
CA ARG A 193 -7.43 -12.55 15.65
C ARG A 193 -7.19 -13.87 14.90
N ASP A 194 -7.54 -13.90 13.61
CA ASP A 194 -7.41 -15.08 12.76
C ASP A 194 -6.03 -15.20 12.09
N ALA A 195 -5.08 -14.28 12.39
CA ALA A 195 -3.78 -14.28 11.76
C ALA A 195 -2.88 -15.41 12.24
N GLY A 196 -2.43 -16.25 11.31
CA GLY A 196 -1.52 -17.36 11.56
C GLY A 196 -0.08 -16.93 11.88
N PRO A 197 0.78 -17.88 12.25
CA PRO A 197 2.16 -17.60 12.67
C PRO A 197 3.02 -17.00 11.57
N ASN A 198 2.74 -17.26 10.29
CA ASN A 198 3.48 -16.72 9.14
C ASN A 198 2.76 -15.57 8.45
N GLU A 199 1.80 -14.92 9.12
CA GLU A 199 1.02 -13.84 8.58
C GLU A 199 1.27 -12.54 9.34
N GLY A 200 1.64 -11.48 8.62
CA GLY A 200 1.76 -10.13 9.15
C GLY A 200 0.47 -9.34 8.94
N LEU A 201 0.33 -8.25 9.67
CA LEU A 201 -0.82 -7.34 9.55
C LEU A 201 -0.34 -5.98 9.05
N LEU A 202 -1.14 -5.31 8.23
CA LEU A 202 -0.78 -4.00 7.71
C LEU A 202 -1.97 -3.05 7.73
N ILE A 203 -1.75 -1.90 8.31
CA ILE A 203 -2.68 -0.77 8.28
C ILE A 203 -1.91 0.53 8.09
N TYR A 204 -2.46 1.46 7.30
CA TYR A 204 -1.99 2.83 7.21
C TYR A 204 -2.70 3.69 8.25
N PRO A 205 -2.04 4.08 9.36
CA PRO A 205 -2.71 4.80 10.46
C PRO A 205 -3.26 6.16 10.06
N GLU A 206 -2.66 6.82 9.07
CA GLU A 206 -3.15 8.08 8.50
C GLU A 206 -4.55 7.95 7.85
N GLY A 207 -4.91 6.74 7.48
CA GLY A 207 -6.20 6.45 6.86
C GLY A 207 -6.35 6.98 5.43
N THR A 208 -5.48 7.87 4.96
CA THR A 208 -5.46 8.42 3.59
C THR A 208 -4.10 9.00 3.27
N ARG A 209 -3.79 9.18 1.98
CA ARG A 209 -2.51 9.73 1.52
C ARG A 209 -2.31 11.17 1.98
N PHE A 210 -1.09 11.49 2.37
CA PHE A 210 -0.70 12.84 2.73
C PHE A 210 -0.93 13.83 1.56
N SER A 211 -1.41 15.01 1.88
CA SER A 211 -1.29 16.23 1.10
C SER A 211 -1.50 17.43 2.03
N ARG A 212 -0.81 18.54 1.78
CA ARG A 212 -0.90 19.75 2.63
C ARG A 212 -2.34 20.24 2.81
N GLY A 213 -3.13 20.28 1.73
CA GLY A 213 -4.54 20.71 1.83
C GLY A 213 -5.42 19.73 2.62
N ARG A 214 -5.09 18.45 2.63
CA ARG A 214 -5.79 17.45 3.45
C ARG A 214 -5.38 17.56 4.91
N GLN A 215 -4.09 17.73 5.18
CA GLN A 215 -3.57 17.97 6.52
C GLN A 215 -4.25 19.20 7.15
N GLN A 216 -4.26 20.32 6.47
CA GLN A 216 -4.90 21.55 6.95
C GLN A 216 -6.38 21.34 7.28
N ARG A 217 -7.15 20.68 6.41
CA ARG A 217 -8.56 20.35 6.67
C ARG A 217 -8.73 19.47 7.90
N ILE A 218 -7.86 18.46 8.09
CA ILE A 218 -7.91 17.57 9.27
C ILE A 218 -7.58 18.36 10.53
N LEU A 219 -6.52 19.18 10.54
CA LEU A 219 -6.13 19.99 11.69
C LEU A 219 -7.22 21.00 12.07
N THR A 220 -7.84 21.66 11.08
CA THR A 220 -8.98 22.56 11.32
C THR A 220 -10.16 21.80 11.96
N GLY A 221 -10.48 20.60 11.47
CA GLY A 221 -11.55 19.78 12.05
C GLY A 221 -11.25 19.20 13.44
N LEU A 222 -9.97 19.13 13.82
CA LEU A 222 -9.54 18.66 15.14
C LEU A 222 -9.40 19.78 16.16
N ALA A 223 -9.30 21.04 15.74
CA ALA A 223 -9.00 22.20 16.61
C ALA A 223 -9.94 22.35 17.79
N SER A 224 -11.23 21.98 17.63
CA SER A 224 -12.23 21.99 18.72
C SER A 224 -12.34 20.71 19.52
N ARG A 225 -11.55 19.65 19.16
CA ARG A 225 -11.70 18.29 19.71
C ARG A 225 -10.48 17.79 20.47
N VAL A 226 -9.35 18.48 20.35
CA VAL A 226 -8.08 18.13 20.98
C VAL A 226 -7.54 19.31 21.75
N SER A 227 -6.62 19.07 22.69
CA SER A 227 -5.96 20.15 23.42
C SER A 227 -5.08 21.01 22.51
N ALA A 228 -4.81 22.26 22.89
CA ALA A 228 -3.92 23.13 22.16
C ALA A 228 -2.52 22.51 21.97
N ALA A 229 -2.00 21.86 23.00
CA ALA A 229 -0.69 21.18 22.94
C ALA A 229 -0.68 20.03 21.95
N GLU A 230 -1.74 19.19 21.91
CA GLU A 230 -1.86 18.13 20.91
C GLU A 230 -1.98 18.70 19.49
N LEU A 231 -2.73 19.77 19.32
CA LEU A 231 -2.89 20.42 18.01
C LEU A 231 -1.55 20.96 17.49
N GLU A 232 -0.75 21.61 18.35
CA GLU A 232 0.59 22.08 18.01
C GLU A 232 1.53 20.93 17.65
N ARG A 233 1.50 19.82 18.42
CA ARG A 233 2.24 18.60 18.12
C ARG A 233 1.88 18.08 16.72
N MET A 234 0.59 18.00 16.37
CA MET A 234 0.12 17.55 15.06
C MET A 234 0.50 18.52 13.93
N ARG A 235 0.58 19.83 14.20
CA ARG A 235 1.05 20.84 13.25
C ARG A 235 2.54 20.68 12.93
N ALA A 236 3.33 20.21 13.88
CA ALA A 236 4.75 19.92 13.67
C ALA A 236 5.00 18.76 12.69
N TRP A 237 4.03 17.88 12.45
CA TRP A 237 4.12 16.82 11.45
C TRP A 237 3.86 17.36 10.05
N THR A 238 4.83 18.03 9.46
CA THR A 238 4.71 18.74 8.16
C THR A 238 4.59 17.82 6.94
N GLU A 239 5.00 16.55 7.08
CA GLU A 239 5.03 15.55 6.01
C GLU A 239 4.09 14.34 6.28
N LEU A 240 3.29 14.42 7.34
CA LEU A 240 2.40 13.34 7.78
C LEU A 240 0.99 13.86 8.03
N LEU A 241 0.02 12.96 7.98
CA LEU A 241 -1.30 13.22 8.57
C LEU A 241 -1.34 12.71 10.01
N PRO A 242 -2.13 13.33 10.89
CA PRO A 242 -2.39 12.79 12.22
C PRO A 242 -2.89 11.35 12.15
N PRO A 243 -2.28 10.41 12.89
CA PRO A 243 -2.70 9.02 12.85
C PRO A 243 -4.09 8.86 13.50
N ARG A 244 -4.89 7.98 12.91
CA ARG A 244 -6.16 7.52 13.49
C ARG A 244 -5.89 6.29 14.34
N PRO A 245 -5.86 6.39 15.67
CA PRO A 245 -5.36 5.29 16.50
C PRO A 245 -6.28 4.08 16.52
N GLY A 246 -7.58 4.23 16.27
CA GLY A 246 -8.58 3.18 16.45
C GLY A 246 -8.25 1.87 15.73
N GLY A 247 -7.90 1.93 14.43
CA GLY A 247 -7.55 0.74 13.66
C GLY A 247 -6.25 0.07 14.11
N ALA A 248 -5.20 0.86 14.36
CA ALA A 248 -3.92 0.34 14.85
C ALA A 248 -4.09 -0.30 16.24
N ARG A 249 -4.83 0.35 17.15
CA ARG A 249 -5.14 -0.18 18.48
C ARG A 249 -5.98 -1.47 18.43
N ALA A 250 -6.93 -1.54 17.50
CA ALA A 250 -7.72 -2.76 17.29
C ALA A 250 -6.81 -3.95 16.91
N LEU A 251 -5.82 -3.74 16.04
CA LEU A 251 -4.83 -4.76 15.68
C LEU A 251 -3.94 -5.14 16.88
N ILE A 252 -3.42 -4.14 17.60
CA ILE A 252 -2.57 -4.36 18.79
C ILE A 252 -3.34 -5.17 19.85
N LYS A 253 -4.57 -4.78 20.15
CA LYS A 253 -5.42 -5.47 21.13
C LYS A 253 -5.76 -6.90 20.73
N ALA A 254 -5.98 -7.15 19.42
CA ALA A 254 -6.35 -8.46 18.93
C ALA A 254 -5.15 -9.41 18.72
N ALA A 255 -3.94 -8.86 18.60
CA ALA A 255 -2.70 -9.60 18.43
C ALA A 255 -1.58 -9.03 19.34
N PRO A 256 -1.71 -9.17 20.67
CA PRO A 256 -0.87 -8.45 21.64
C PRO A 256 0.59 -8.93 21.67
N ASN A 257 0.87 -10.13 21.14
CA ASN A 257 2.23 -10.71 21.12
C ASN A 257 2.95 -10.40 19.77
N ARG A 258 2.50 -9.40 19.02
CA ARG A 258 3.12 -8.99 17.76
C ARG A 258 3.80 -7.65 17.90
N ASP A 259 5.05 -7.61 17.46
CA ASP A 259 5.82 -6.38 17.36
C ASP A 259 5.17 -5.39 16.39
N LEU A 260 5.49 -4.12 16.54
CA LEU A 260 5.16 -3.08 15.58
C LEU A 260 6.35 -2.84 14.65
N LEU A 261 6.09 -2.81 13.35
CA LEU A 261 7.06 -2.47 12.34
C LEU A 261 6.63 -1.17 11.65
N PHE A 262 7.42 -0.15 11.81
CA PHE A 262 7.18 1.15 11.17
C PHE A 262 7.98 1.26 9.87
N CYS A 263 7.45 2.03 8.91
CA CYS A 263 8.08 2.27 7.63
C CYS A 263 7.93 3.73 7.24
N ALA A 264 9.02 4.50 7.33
CA ALA A 264 9.13 5.83 6.76
C ALA A 264 9.67 5.72 5.32
N HIS A 265 9.23 6.58 4.45
CA HIS A 265 9.77 6.66 3.09
C HIS A 265 9.66 8.07 2.52
N THR A 266 10.51 8.38 1.52
CA THR A 266 10.49 9.63 0.74
C THR A 266 10.72 9.32 -0.73
N GLY A 267 10.54 10.33 -1.59
CA GLY A 267 10.75 10.23 -3.03
C GLY A 267 9.48 9.94 -3.83
N PHE A 268 8.37 9.57 -3.18
CA PHE A 268 7.07 9.38 -3.82
C PHE A 268 6.13 10.60 -3.72
N GLU A 269 6.53 11.66 -3.06
CA GLU A 269 5.71 12.85 -2.82
C GLU A 269 5.25 13.52 -4.12
N GLY A 270 6.09 13.47 -5.15
CA GLY A 270 5.78 13.97 -6.50
C GLY A 270 4.60 13.25 -7.18
N ALA A 271 4.10 12.12 -6.63
CA ALA A 271 3.01 11.33 -7.21
C ALA A 271 1.78 11.24 -6.30
N SER A 272 1.52 12.26 -5.54
CA SER A 272 0.28 12.36 -4.77
C SER A 272 -0.98 12.44 -5.68
N HIS A 273 -0.82 12.89 -6.94
CA HIS A 273 -1.88 13.03 -7.93
C HIS A 273 -1.45 12.46 -9.30
N PHE A 274 -2.41 11.98 -10.08
CA PHE A 274 -2.14 11.41 -11.41
C PHE A 274 -1.45 12.40 -12.37
N ARG A 275 -1.73 13.70 -12.25
CA ARG A 275 -1.08 14.75 -13.05
C ARG A 275 0.44 14.83 -12.84
N THR A 276 0.91 14.47 -11.65
CA THR A 276 2.34 14.51 -11.33
C THR A 276 3.14 13.32 -11.88
N LEU A 277 2.47 12.25 -12.27
CA LEU A 277 3.10 11.19 -13.07
C LEU A 277 3.47 11.70 -14.46
N ILE A 278 2.59 12.51 -15.07
CA ILE A 278 2.74 12.99 -16.45
C ILE A 278 3.85 14.05 -16.58
N ASN A 279 4.11 14.85 -15.56
CA ASN A 279 5.12 15.93 -15.59
C ASN A 279 6.56 15.44 -15.44
N GLY A 280 6.78 14.14 -15.23
CA GLY A 280 8.12 13.55 -15.13
C GLY A 280 8.78 13.68 -13.77
N SER A 281 8.08 14.11 -12.72
CA SER A 281 8.63 14.29 -11.37
C SER A 281 9.21 13.01 -10.74
N TRP A 282 8.88 11.84 -11.28
CA TRP A 282 9.43 10.56 -10.84
C TRP A 282 10.71 10.13 -11.57
N ILE A 283 11.04 10.77 -12.67
CA ILE A 283 12.20 10.36 -13.48
C ILE A 283 13.48 10.57 -12.67
N GLY A 284 14.20 9.47 -12.40
CA GLY A 284 15.43 9.47 -11.63
C GLY A 284 15.25 9.64 -10.12
N ALA A 285 14.01 9.55 -9.62
CA ALA A 285 13.76 9.72 -8.19
C ALA A 285 14.47 8.63 -7.37
N ASP A 286 15.03 9.07 -6.22
CA ASP A 286 15.62 8.20 -5.22
C ASP A 286 14.61 7.98 -4.10
N ILE A 287 14.10 6.75 -4.03
CA ILE A 287 13.13 6.33 -3.04
C ILE A 287 13.89 5.81 -1.83
N ARG A 288 13.89 6.57 -0.76
CA ARG A 288 14.57 6.20 0.48
C ARG A 288 13.56 5.68 1.47
N ILE A 289 13.85 4.52 2.04
CA ILE A 289 12.95 3.80 2.94
C ILE A 289 13.72 3.50 4.22
N ARG A 290 13.10 3.74 5.38
CA ARG A 290 13.67 3.34 6.66
C ARG A 290 12.65 2.55 7.45
N PHE A 291 13.09 1.39 7.97
CA PHE A 291 12.32 0.54 8.87
C PHE A 291 12.84 0.66 10.29
N TRP A 292 11.95 0.53 11.27
CA TRP A 292 12.29 0.26 12.66
C TRP A 292 11.20 -0.60 13.30
N ARG A 293 11.61 -1.42 14.23
CA ARG A 293 10.75 -2.35 14.97
C ARG A 293 10.66 -1.90 16.42
N VAL A 294 9.50 -2.09 17.02
CA VAL A 294 9.25 -1.95 18.46
C VAL A 294 8.73 -3.29 18.97
N ASP A 295 9.38 -3.82 19.97
CA ASP A 295 8.99 -5.09 20.61
C ASP A 295 7.59 -4.94 21.25
N HIS A 296 6.78 -5.98 21.14
CA HIS A 296 5.41 -5.97 21.69
C HIS A 296 5.38 -5.71 23.20
N ARG A 297 6.44 -6.08 23.93
CA ARG A 297 6.58 -5.83 25.39
C ARG A 297 6.75 -4.35 25.74
N GLU A 298 7.19 -3.53 24.80
CA GLU A 298 7.33 -2.09 24.95
C GLU A 298 6.02 -1.33 24.68
N ILE A 299 4.99 -2.03 24.16
CA ILE A 299 3.71 -1.40 23.81
C ILE A 299 2.86 -1.31 25.07
N PRO A 300 2.42 -0.11 25.49
CA PRO A 300 1.56 0.05 26.64
C PRO A 300 0.24 -0.72 26.53
N ALA A 301 -0.28 -1.22 27.65
CA ALA A 301 -1.55 -1.95 27.68
C ALA A 301 -2.79 -1.03 27.66
N GLY A 302 -2.67 0.15 28.29
CA GLY A 302 -3.77 1.10 28.44
C GLY A 302 -4.11 1.84 27.14
N GLU A 303 -5.36 2.22 27.00
CA GLU A 303 -5.86 2.89 25.77
C GLU A 303 -5.24 4.27 25.55
N THR A 304 -5.18 5.05 26.61
CA THR A 304 -4.61 6.40 26.60
C THR A 304 -3.11 6.36 26.32
N GLU A 305 -2.42 5.44 26.98
CA GLU A 305 -0.98 5.21 26.86
C GLU A 305 -0.62 4.71 25.44
N GLN A 306 -1.42 3.81 24.88
CA GLN A 306 -1.25 3.37 23.49
C GLN A 306 -1.41 4.51 22.49
N ARG A 307 -2.37 5.41 22.72
CA ARG A 307 -2.54 6.61 21.89
C ARG A 307 -1.32 7.52 21.98
N ALA A 308 -0.85 7.80 23.20
CA ALA A 308 0.35 8.62 23.44
C ALA A 308 1.59 7.97 22.80
N PHE A 309 1.76 6.66 22.96
CA PHE A 309 2.83 5.88 22.34
C PHE A 309 2.80 6.00 20.81
N LEU A 310 1.64 5.81 20.17
CA LEU A 310 1.52 5.96 18.70
C LEU A 310 1.88 7.39 18.25
N PHE A 311 1.54 8.41 19.01
CA PHE A 311 1.93 9.78 18.70
C PHE A 311 3.45 9.98 18.82
N THR A 312 4.09 9.38 19.82
CA THR A 312 5.57 9.39 19.94
C THR A 312 6.24 8.69 18.77
N GLN A 313 5.66 7.58 18.30
CA GLN A 313 6.16 6.93 17.08
C GLN A 313 5.92 7.80 15.82
N TRP A 314 4.89 8.64 15.82
CA TRP A 314 4.63 9.59 14.71
C TRP A 314 5.58 10.77 14.73
N ASP A 315 6.03 11.25 15.90
CA ASP A 315 7.14 12.22 15.99
C ASP A 315 8.42 11.65 15.38
N ARG A 316 8.78 10.42 15.78
CA ARG A 316 9.91 9.69 15.19
C ARG A 316 9.74 9.50 13.67
N MET A 317 8.52 9.23 13.20
CA MET A 317 8.22 9.10 11.77
C MET A 317 8.50 10.43 11.04
N GLN A 318 8.05 11.57 11.59
CA GLN A 318 8.31 12.90 11.02
C GLN A 318 9.81 13.22 10.98
N GLU A 319 10.53 12.97 12.07
CA GLU A 319 11.99 13.16 12.14
C GLU A 319 12.69 12.32 11.09
N THR A 320 12.33 11.04 11.01
CA THR A 320 12.88 10.08 10.03
C THR A 320 12.64 10.53 8.59
N VAL A 321 11.41 10.96 8.27
CA VAL A 321 11.09 11.50 6.93
C VAL A 321 11.93 12.72 6.62
N SER A 322 12.06 13.66 7.56
CA SER A 322 12.87 14.86 7.40
C SER A 322 14.37 14.55 7.22
N GLU A 323 14.90 13.54 7.90
CA GLU A 323 16.28 13.06 7.70
C GLU A 323 16.47 12.45 6.31
N LEU A 324 15.53 11.61 5.87
CA LEU A 324 15.59 10.97 4.55
C LEU A 324 15.51 11.97 3.41
N GLN A 325 14.82 13.09 3.59
CA GLN A 325 14.73 14.18 2.61
C GLN A 325 16.02 14.99 2.49
N ARG A 326 16.80 15.10 3.60
CA ARG A 326 18.06 15.86 3.62
C ARG A 326 19.24 15.13 3.02
N LYS A 327 19.20 13.81 2.95
CA LYS A 327 20.23 12.96 2.34
C LYS A 327 20.09 12.89 0.83
#